data_74f1485edc3018eead6a71d6f126171e
#
_entry.id   74f1485edc3018eead6a71d6f126171e
#
_cell.length_a   1.000
_cell.length_b   1.000
_cell.length_c   1.000
_cell.angle_alpha   90.00
_cell.angle_beta   90.00
_cell.angle_gamma   90.00
#
_symmetry.space_group_name_H-M   'P 1'
#
loop_
_entity.id
_entity.type
_entity.pdbx_description
1 polymer ?
#
loop_
_entity_poly.entity_id
_entity_poly.type
_entity_poly.pdbx_seq_one_letter_code
_entity_poly.pdbx_strand_id
1 'polypeptide(L)'
;LLLPEFGGSPAKFKYRQGREYTSAAFDVGKAVHAAVLGVGAEAVAYPDDVLASNGAASTKAAKEWADGVRFEGKIPMKAADLRPITGMSEAVLRHPTARALFELPGHREVSVFSEVDGVKVRARFDALTDETPQGVFGIDLKTTSESASADAFTKTVVKYGYHVQQEFYKDAYRPHGEIQFVFVCVESTAPYLVAVHRLGVMYEEMGRTLADVARKTYAACEAANTWPGHPEDVQVLEPPVWAAMAHEERYALSSEIRI
;
A
#
# COMPACT_ATOMS: atom_id res chain seq x y z
N LEU A 1 5.11 7.32 5.68
CA LEU A 1 6.55 7.62 5.80
C LEU A 1 6.86 8.70 6.84
N LEU A 2 5.98 9.66 7.06
CA LEU A 2 6.13 10.68 8.11
C LEU A 2 5.78 10.16 9.50
N LEU A 3 4.87 9.20 9.59
CA LEU A 3 4.27 8.75 10.84
C LEU A 3 5.14 7.67 11.53
N PRO A 4 5.53 7.88 12.79
CA PRO A 4 6.33 6.91 13.56
C PRO A 4 5.64 5.55 13.73
N GLU A 5 4.32 5.50 13.82
CA GLU A 5 3.49 4.29 13.95
C GLU A 5 3.75 3.28 12.82
N PHE A 6 4.18 3.76 11.66
CA PHE A 6 4.54 2.93 10.50
C PHE A 6 6.07 2.89 10.28
N GLY A 7 6.86 3.14 11.33
CA GLY A 7 8.32 3.19 11.25
C GLY A 7 8.85 4.36 10.41
N GLY A 8 8.03 5.39 10.20
CA GLY A 8 8.38 6.61 9.48
C GLY A 8 9.13 7.63 10.33
N SER A 9 9.60 8.67 9.69
CA SER A 9 10.07 9.93 10.29
C SER A 9 10.18 10.99 9.19
N PRO A 10 10.21 12.29 9.55
CA PRO A 10 10.45 13.35 8.58
C PRO A 10 11.73 13.13 7.75
N ALA A 11 12.83 12.72 8.37
CA ALA A 11 14.08 12.43 7.67
C ALA A 11 13.93 11.31 6.62
N LYS A 12 13.24 10.20 6.98
CA LYS A 12 12.95 9.10 6.04
C LYS A 12 12.07 9.55 4.90
N PHE A 13 11.07 10.38 5.17
CA PHE A 13 10.21 10.95 4.14
C PHE A 13 11.01 11.81 3.16
N LYS A 14 11.81 12.76 3.68
CA LYS A 14 12.66 13.65 2.87
C LYS A 14 13.65 12.88 2.03
N TYR A 15 14.28 11.86 2.60
CA TYR A 15 15.21 11.00 1.89
C TYR A 15 14.57 10.26 0.71
N ARG A 16 13.31 9.82 0.87
CA ARG A 16 12.57 9.09 -0.19
C ARG A 16 11.92 10.00 -1.23
N GLN A 17 11.79 11.29 -0.92
CA GLN A 17 11.19 12.25 -1.85
C GLN A 17 12.01 12.33 -3.15
N GLY A 18 11.35 12.12 -4.28
CA GLY A 18 12.01 12.11 -5.61
C GLY A 18 12.83 10.85 -5.92
N ARG A 19 12.80 9.82 -5.08
CA ARG A 19 13.46 8.54 -5.33
C ARG A 19 12.45 7.45 -5.65
N GLU A 20 12.70 6.73 -6.72
CA GLU A 20 11.92 5.53 -7.03
C GLU A 20 12.36 4.39 -6.10
N TYR A 21 11.37 3.68 -5.57
CA TYR A 21 11.58 2.47 -4.81
C TYR A 21 10.90 1.32 -5.55
N THR A 22 11.66 0.32 -5.94
CA THR A 22 11.18 -0.89 -6.61
C THR A 22 11.49 -2.11 -5.76
N SER A 23 10.58 -3.06 -5.74
CA SER A 23 10.79 -4.39 -5.19
C SER A 23 9.98 -5.39 -6.02
N ALA A 24 10.35 -6.67 -5.98
CA ALA A 24 9.61 -7.70 -6.70
C ALA A 24 8.11 -7.72 -6.34
N ALA A 25 7.77 -7.49 -5.07
CA ALA A 25 6.38 -7.41 -4.63
C ALA A 25 5.64 -6.21 -5.23
N PHE A 26 6.31 -5.05 -5.35
CA PHE A 26 5.74 -3.87 -6.02
C PHE A 26 5.54 -4.11 -7.52
N ASP A 27 6.47 -4.80 -8.18
CA ASP A 27 6.37 -5.10 -9.59
C ASP A 27 5.18 -6.05 -9.88
N VAL A 28 4.98 -7.08 -9.02
CA VAL A 28 3.79 -7.93 -9.09
C VAL A 28 2.51 -7.13 -8.87
N GLY A 29 2.46 -6.28 -7.84
CA GLY A 29 1.31 -5.42 -7.58
C GLY A 29 0.97 -4.52 -8.78
N LYS A 30 1.95 -3.81 -9.34
CA LYS A 30 1.79 -2.96 -10.52
C LYS A 30 1.27 -3.76 -11.73
N ALA A 31 1.77 -4.96 -11.95
CA ALA A 31 1.35 -5.81 -13.06
C ALA A 31 -0.11 -6.30 -12.90
N VAL A 32 -0.53 -6.64 -11.67
CA VAL A 32 -1.94 -6.98 -11.39
C VAL A 32 -2.83 -5.76 -11.60
N HIS A 33 -2.42 -4.57 -11.13
CA HIS A 33 -3.16 -3.32 -11.37
C HIS A 33 -3.32 -3.08 -12.88
N ALA A 34 -2.24 -3.15 -13.66
CA ALA A 34 -2.32 -2.96 -15.11
C ALA A 34 -3.25 -3.98 -15.77
N ALA A 35 -3.22 -5.23 -15.35
CA ALA A 35 -4.06 -6.29 -15.91
C ALA A 35 -5.57 -6.13 -15.55
N VAL A 36 -5.88 -5.64 -14.34
CA VAL A 36 -7.27 -5.41 -13.89
C VAL A 36 -7.82 -4.10 -14.46
N LEU A 37 -7.02 -3.04 -14.45
CA LEU A 37 -7.47 -1.69 -14.83
C LEU A 37 -7.42 -1.44 -16.34
N GLY A 38 -6.70 -2.28 -17.10
CA GLY A 38 -6.48 -2.10 -18.53
C GLY A 38 -5.56 -0.92 -18.88
N VAL A 39 -4.91 -0.33 -17.88
CA VAL A 39 -3.95 0.78 -18.00
C VAL A 39 -2.79 0.57 -17.07
N GLY A 40 -1.60 1.06 -17.44
CA GLY A 40 -0.40 0.91 -16.63
C GLY A 40 0.70 0.13 -17.35
N ALA A 41 1.75 -0.23 -16.60
CA ALA A 41 2.91 -0.90 -17.16
C ALA A 41 2.66 -2.39 -17.42
N GLU A 42 2.84 -2.81 -18.67
CA GLU A 42 2.76 -4.21 -19.08
C GLU A 42 3.91 -5.03 -18.48
N ALA A 43 3.60 -6.21 -17.98
CA ALA A 43 4.62 -7.16 -17.53
C ALA A 43 5.14 -8.00 -18.70
N VAL A 44 6.47 -8.06 -18.86
CA VAL A 44 7.15 -8.78 -19.96
C VAL A 44 8.11 -9.81 -19.38
N ALA A 45 8.03 -11.04 -19.89
CA ALA A 45 8.90 -12.13 -19.45
C ALA A 45 10.34 -11.91 -19.93
N TYR A 46 11.30 -12.21 -19.04
CA TYR A 46 12.70 -12.34 -19.48
C TYR A 46 12.80 -13.41 -20.57
N PRO A 47 13.52 -13.15 -21.68
CA PRO A 47 13.92 -14.20 -22.60
C PRO A 47 14.83 -15.22 -21.92
N ASP A 48 14.67 -16.49 -22.25
CA ASP A 48 15.43 -17.57 -21.59
C ASP A 48 16.94 -17.45 -21.82
N ASP A 49 17.35 -16.93 -22.97
CA ASP A 49 18.74 -16.77 -23.38
C ASP A 49 19.51 -15.67 -22.59
N VAL A 50 18.81 -14.75 -21.96
CA VAL A 50 19.45 -13.75 -21.09
C VAL A 50 19.56 -14.19 -19.64
N LEU A 51 18.83 -15.24 -19.23
CA LEU A 51 18.86 -15.76 -17.88
C LEU A 51 20.10 -16.60 -17.60
N ALA A 52 20.50 -16.71 -16.34
CA ALA A 52 21.50 -17.68 -15.92
C ALA A 52 20.95 -19.12 -16.06
N SER A 53 21.83 -20.11 -16.10
CA SER A 53 21.45 -21.53 -16.23
C SER A 53 20.50 -22.05 -15.16
N ASN A 54 20.44 -21.40 -14.01
CA ASN A 54 19.48 -21.66 -12.92
C ASN A 54 18.21 -20.81 -12.99
N GLY A 55 17.95 -20.10 -14.10
CA GLY A 55 16.80 -19.22 -14.27
C GLY A 55 16.87 -17.90 -13.50
N ALA A 56 18.04 -17.53 -12.95
CA ALA A 56 18.19 -16.26 -12.24
C ALA A 56 18.44 -15.11 -13.22
N ALA A 57 17.79 -13.97 -13.01
CA ALA A 57 18.00 -12.72 -13.76
C ALA A 57 19.24 -11.95 -13.23
N SER A 58 20.36 -12.65 -13.05
CA SER A 58 21.58 -12.09 -12.43
C SER A 58 22.69 -11.79 -13.43
N THR A 59 22.58 -12.25 -14.67
CA THR A 59 23.55 -12.02 -15.73
C THR A 59 23.60 -10.53 -16.13
N LYS A 60 24.70 -10.12 -16.76
CA LYS A 60 24.80 -8.78 -17.34
C LYS A 60 23.72 -8.56 -18.41
N ALA A 61 23.52 -9.54 -19.29
CA ALA A 61 22.50 -9.50 -20.34
C ALA A 61 21.09 -9.32 -19.76
N ALA A 62 20.74 -10.05 -18.68
CA ALA A 62 19.43 -9.91 -18.04
C ALA A 62 19.22 -8.51 -17.43
N LYS A 63 20.26 -7.92 -16.83
CA LYS A 63 20.20 -6.57 -16.28
C LYS A 63 20.01 -5.52 -17.37
N GLU A 64 20.82 -5.58 -18.44
CA GLU A 64 20.70 -4.66 -19.59
C GLU A 64 19.35 -4.78 -20.27
N TRP A 65 18.83 -5.99 -20.44
CA TRP A 65 17.50 -6.22 -20.97
C TRP A 65 16.42 -5.63 -20.06
N ALA A 66 16.51 -5.85 -18.74
CA ALA A 66 15.57 -5.31 -17.78
C ALA A 66 15.55 -3.78 -17.76
N ASP A 67 16.73 -3.16 -17.87
CA ASP A 67 16.84 -1.69 -17.94
C ASP A 67 16.18 -1.15 -19.22
N GLY A 68 16.35 -1.83 -20.36
CA GLY A 68 15.67 -1.51 -21.61
C GLY A 68 14.14 -1.62 -21.49
N VAL A 69 13.64 -2.72 -20.91
CA VAL A 69 12.20 -2.92 -20.67
C VAL A 69 11.62 -1.85 -19.76
N ARG A 70 12.32 -1.48 -18.69
CA ARG A 70 11.91 -0.38 -17.80
C ARG A 70 11.93 0.97 -18.49
N PHE A 71 12.91 1.21 -19.35
CA PHE A 71 12.98 2.44 -20.17
C PHE A 71 11.76 2.57 -21.10
N GLU A 72 11.23 1.44 -21.59
CA GLU A 72 9.96 1.41 -22.35
C GLU A 72 8.70 1.56 -21.47
N GLY A 73 8.85 1.74 -20.17
CA GLY A 73 7.74 1.85 -19.21
C GLY A 73 7.07 0.50 -18.89
N LYS A 74 7.73 -0.63 -19.18
CA LYS A 74 7.24 -1.98 -18.91
C LYS A 74 7.89 -2.57 -17.65
N ILE A 75 7.37 -3.71 -17.19
CA ILE A 75 7.84 -4.41 -15.99
C ILE A 75 8.52 -5.72 -16.39
N PRO A 76 9.87 -5.85 -16.23
CA PRO A 76 10.54 -7.11 -16.50
C PRO A 76 10.23 -8.12 -15.39
N MET A 77 9.75 -9.31 -15.76
CA MET A 77 9.35 -10.37 -14.83
C MET A 77 9.84 -11.74 -15.29
N LYS A 78 9.98 -12.67 -14.35
CA LYS A 78 10.18 -14.07 -14.72
C LYS A 78 8.88 -14.66 -15.28
N ALA A 79 8.98 -15.54 -16.25
CA ALA A 79 7.82 -16.21 -16.84
C ALA A 79 6.95 -16.93 -15.79
N ALA A 80 7.59 -17.46 -14.72
CA ALA A 80 6.87 -18.09 -13.61
C ALA A 80 5.98 -17.10 -12.81
N ASP A 81 6.34 -15.83 -12.76
CA ASP A 81 5.62 -14.81 -12.01
C ASP A 81 4.41 -14.24 -12.79
N LEU A 82 4.35 -14.44 -14.11
CA LEU A 82 3.23 -14.00 -14.95
C LEU A 82 1.95 -14.81 -14.70
N ARG A 83 2.08 -16.11 -14.45
CA ARG A 83 0.91 -16.97 -14.20
C ARG A 83 0.10 -16.57 -12.96
N PRO A 84 0.71 -16.28 -11.80
CA PRO A 84 0.00 -15.72 -10.65
C PRO A 84 -0.68 -14.39 -10.95
N ILE A 85 -0.06 -13.50 -11.72
CA ILE A 85 -0.66 -12.20 -12.11
C ILE A 85 -1.94 -12.41 -12.90
N THR A 86 -1.90 -13.28 -13.92
CA THR A 86 -3.10 -13.65 -14.68
C THR A 86 -4.17 -14.24 -13.77
N GLY A 87 -3.80 -15.17 -12.87
CA GLY A 87 -4.74 -15.79 -11.94
C GLY A 87 -5.40 -14.78 -10.99
N MET A 88 -4.63 -13.84 -10.43
CA MET A 88 -5.15 -12.77 -9.58
C MET A 88 -6.09 -11.83 -10.35
N SER A 89 -5.68 -11.35 -11.52
CA SER A 89 -6.50 -10.43 -12.31
C SER A 89 -7.80 -11.06 -12.77
N GLU A 90 -7.78 -12.31 -13.22
CA GLU A 90 -8.98 -13.06 -13.56
C GLU A 90 -9.88 -13.30 -12.36
N ALA A 91 -9.32 -13.55 -11.16
CA ALA A 91 -10.10 -13.72 -9.94
C ALA A 91 -10.82 -12.43 -9.56
N VAL A 92 -10.15 -11.27 -9.65
CA VAL A 92 -10.76 -9.96 -9.42
C VAL A 92 -11.90 -9.71 -10.41
N LEU A 93 -11.68 -9.94 -11.71
CA LEU A 93 -12.66 -9.69 -12.76
C LEU A 93 -13.82 -10.72 -12.75
N ARG A 94 -13.65 -11.89 -12.13
CA ARG A 94 -14.73 -12.86 -11.90
C ARG A 94 -15.54 -12.58 -10.64
N HIS A 95 -14.97 -11.85 -9.67
CA HIS A 95 -15.66 -11.56 -8.42
C HIS A 95 -16.82 -10.55 -8.68
N PRO A 96 -18.09 -10.89 -8.39
CA PRO A 96 -19.23 -10.09 -8.84
C PRO A 96 -19.16 -8.62 -8.42
N THR A 97 -18.88 -8.35 -7.15
CA THR A 97 -18.82 -6.98 -6.60
C THR A 97 -17.61 -6.21 -7.13
N ALA A 98 -16.42 -6.84 -7.18
CA ALA A 98 -15.21 -6.18 -7.68
C ALA A 98 -15.36 -5.84 -9.17
N ARG A 99 -15.87 -6.79 -9.96
CA ARG A 99 -16.18 -6.57 -11.37
C ARG A 99 -17.14 -5.41 -11.56
N ALA A 100 -18.28 -5.41 -10.85
CA ALA A 100 -19.26 -4.33 -10.96
C ALA A 100 -18.65 -2.96 -10.65
N LEU A 101 -17.77 -2.86 -9.65
CA LEU A 101 -17.06 -1.62 -9.32
C LEU A 101 -16.11 -1.18 -10.43
N PHE A 102 -15.32 -2.10 -10.99
CA PHE A 102 -14.39 -1.77 -12.08
C PHE A 102 -15.07 -1.58 -13.44
N GLU A 103 -16.30 -2.03 -13.64
CA GLU A 103 -17.09 -1.77 -14.85
C GLU A 103 -17.83 -0.43 -14.81
N LEU A 104 -17.92 0.24 -13.65
CA LEU A 104 -18.51 1.59 -13.57
C LEU A 104 -17.74 2.57 -14.45
N PRO A 105 -18.43 3.49 -15.14
CA PRO A 105 -17.80 4.59 -15.85
C PRO A 105 -16.90 5.41 -14.92
N GLY A 106 -15.82 5.95 -15.47
CA GLY A 106 -14.88 6.78 -14.70
C GLY A 106 -13.44 6.64 -15.20
N HIS A 107 -12.51 7.05 -14.39
CA HIS A 107 -11.10 7.15 -14.72
C HIS A 107 -10.27 6.08 -14.00
N ARG A 108 -9.19 5.63 -14.64
CA ARG A 108 -8.23 4.67 -14.10
C ARG A 108 -6.88 5.34 -13.94
N GLU A 109 -6.14 4.97 -12.87
CA GLU A 109 -4.81 5.51 -12.56
C GLU A 109 -4.80 7.05 -12.55
N VAL A 110 -5.88 7.68 -12.03
CA VAL A 110 -6.07 9.13 -12.07
C VAL A 110 -5.47 9.82 -10.86
N SER A 111 -4.69 10.87 -11.11
CA SER A 111 -4.14 11.73 -10.06
C SER A 111 -5.01 12.95 -9.82
N VAL A 112 -5.39 13.15 -8.58
CA VAL A 112 -6.08 14.35 -8.07
C VAL A 112 -5.06 15.21 -7.32
N PHE A 113 -5.03 16.48 -7.65
CA PHE A 113 -4.18 17.48 -7.00
C PHE A 113 -5.08 18.51 -6.32
N SER A 114 -4.78 18.82 -5.08
CA SER A 114 -5.52 19.82 -4.32
C SER A 114 -4.64 20.47 -3.25
N GLU A 115 -5.22 21.37 -2.51
CA GLU A 115 -4.61 21.95 -1.33
C GLU A 115 -5.49 21.68 -0.11
N VAL A 116 -4.91 21.12 0.93
CA VAL A 116 -5.57 20.80 2.19
C VAL A 116 -4.79 21.45 3.32
N ASP A 117 -5.43 22.37 4.05
CA ASP A 117 -4.83 23.14 5.14
C ASP A 117 -3.50 23.82 4.75
N GLY A 118 -3.45 24.41 3.54
CA GLY A 118 -2.26 25.09 3.01
C GLY A 118 -1.16 24.14 2.50
N VAL A 119 -1.38 22.83 2.52
CA VAL A 119 -0.45 21.83 2.01
C VAL A 119 -0.93 21.31 0.65
N LYS A 120 -0.06 21.40 -0.37
CA LYS A 120 -0.31 20.79 -1.67
C LYS A 120 -0.24 19.27 -1.55
N VAL A 121 -1.32 18.59 -1.92
CA VAL A 121 -1.45 17.14 -1.82
C VAL A 121 -1.74 16.53 -3.19
N ARG A 122 -1.34 15.26 -3.36
CA ARG A 122 -1.67 14.45 -4.52
C ARG A 122 -2.14 13.08 -4.06
N ALA A 123 -3.30 12.66 -4.55
CA ALA A 123 -3.78 11.30 -4.44
C ALA A 123 -3.88 10.67 -5.83
N ARG A 124 -3.44 9.42 -5.99
CA ARG A 124 -3.62 8.67 -7.24
C ARG A 124 -4.52 7.48 -6.98
N PHE A 125 -5.73 7.58 -7.50
CA PHE A 125 -6.72 6.52 -7.41
C PHE A 125 -6.45 5.46 -8.47
N ASP A 126 -6.55 4.20 -8.10
CA ASP A 126 -6.51 3.10 -9.08
C ASP A 126 -7.73 3.17 -10.00
N ALA A 127 -8.91 3.42 -9.40
CA ALA A 127 -10.10 3.81 -10.16
C ALA A 127 -10.91 4.87 -9.38
N LEU A 128 -11.43 5.84 -10.11
CA LEU A 128 -12.34 6.88 -9.62
C LEU A 128 -13.53 6.90 -10.56
N THR A 129 -14.73 6.60 -10.04
CA THR A 129 -15.92 6.54 -10.88
C THR A 129 -16.48 7.92 -11.18
N ASP A 130 -17.23 8.03 -12.26
CA ASP A 130 -18.15 9.14 -12.43
C ASP A 130 -19.26 9.09 -11.36
N GLU A 131 -20.09 10.13 -11.31
CA GLU A 131 -21.24 10.17 -10.38
C GLU A 131 -22.20 9.02 -10.69
N THR A 132 -22.55 8.29 -9.65
CA THR A 132 -23.55 7.21 -9.71
C THR A 132 -24.71 7.53 -8.78
N PRO A 133 -25.86 6.81 -8.85
CA PRO A 133 -26.93 6.98 -7.88
C PRO A 133 -26.52 6.73 -6.42
N GLN A 134 -25.41 6.02 -6.21
CA GLN A 134 -24.83 5.75 -4.88
C GLN A 134 -23.70 6.72 -4.53
N GLY A 135 -23.39 7.68 -5.38
CA GLY A 135 -22.27 8.62 -5.26
C GLY A 135 -21.02 8.18 -6.04
N VAL A 136 -19.93 8.90 -5.86
CA VAL A 136 -18.64 8.62 -6.46
C VAL A 136 -17.88 7.59 -5.62
N PHE A 137 -17.21 6.63 -6.30
CA PHE A 137 -16.35 5.65 -5.63
C PHE A 137 -14.88 5.88 -5.97
N GLY A 138 -14.05 5.96 -4.93
CA GLY A 138 -12.61 5.78 -5.03
C GLY A 138 -12.27 4.32 -4.73
N ILE A 139 -11.73 3.62 -5.70
CA ILE A 139 -11.43 2.18 -5.61
C ILE A 139 -9.92 2.01 -5.57
N ASP A 140 -9.45 1.17 -4.64
CA ASP A 140 -8.05 0.85 -4.45
C ASP A 140 -7.88 -0.68 -4.45
N LEU A 141 -7.06 -1.17 -5.38
CA LEU A 141 -6.77 -2.59 -5.54
C LEU A 141 -5.55 -2.97 -4.71
N LYS A 142 -5.68 -3.99 -3.86
CA LYS A 142 -4.60 -4.50 -3.03
C LYS A 142 -4.31 -5.96 -3.34
N THR A 143 -3.03 -6.28 -3.56
CA THR A 143 -2.54 -7.66 -3.53
C THR A 143 -2.01 -7.97 -2.14
N THR A 144 -2.33 -9.14 -1.60
CA THR A 144 -1.87 -9.56 -0.28
C THR A 144 -1.30 -10.97 -0.30
N SER A 145 -0.23 -11.20 0.44
CA SER A 145 0.28 -12.54 0.74
C SER A 145 -0.41 -13.19 1.95
N GLU A 146 -1.18 -12.40 2.70
CA GLU A 146 -2.03 -12.84 3.81
C GLU A 146 -3.45 -13.10 3.28
N SER A 147 -4.36 -13.56 4.15
CA SER A 147 -5.75 -13.72 3.73
C SER A 147 -6.43 -12.39 3.44
N ALA A 148 -7.26 -12.35 2.41
CA ALA A 148 -8.13 -11.23 2.08
C ALA A 148 -9.40 -11.17 2.94
N SER A 149 -9.62 -12.13 3.88
CA SER A 149 -10.77 -12.14 4.78
C SER A 149 -10.86 -10.87 5.62
N ALA A 150 -12.06 -10.52 6.09
CA ALA A 150 -12.28 -9.33 6.91
C ALA A 150 -11.37 -9.31 8.16
N ASP A 151 -11.25 -10.44 8.86
CA ASP A 151 -10.45 -10.55 10.08
C ASP A 151 -8.95 -10.33 9.83
N ALA A 152 -8.41 -10.84 8.72
CA ALA A 152 -7.02 -10.65 8.34
C ALA A 152 -6.79 -9.24 7.80
N PHE A 153 -7.70 -8.75 6.95
CA PHE A 153 -7.57 -7.42 6.35
C PHE A 153 -7.67 -6.31 7.39
N THR A 154 -8.47 -6.48 8.45
CA THR A 154 -8.51 -5.56 9.61
C THR A 154 -7.11 -5.32 10.19
N LYS A 155 -6.31 -6.36 10.38
CA LYS A 155 -4.92 -6.24 10.86
C LYS A 155 -4.01 -5.58 9.83
N THR A 156 -4.20 -5.94 8.56
CA THR A 156 -3.47 -5.39 7.41
C THR A 156 -3.70 -3.89 7.27
N VAL A 157 -4.94 -3.41 7.46
CA VAL A 157 -5.29 -1.98 7.46
C VAL A 157 -4.47 -1.21 8.48
N VAL A 158 -4.36 -1.71 9.72
CA VAL A 158 -3.56 -1.07 10.76
C VAL A 158 -2.07 -1.15 10.44
N LYS A 159 -1.58 -2.32 10.05
CA LYS A 159 -0.15 -2.58 9.77
C LYS A 159 0.42 -1.67 8.67
N TYR A 160 -0.36 -1.43 7.61
CA TYR A 160 0.08 -0.64 6.46
C TYR A 160 -0.51 0.77 6.38
N GLY A 161 -1.36 1.14 7.33
CA GLY A 161 -1.96 2.48 7.37
C GLY A 161 -2.98 2.75 6.26
N TYR A 162 -3.73 1.73 5.81
CA TYR A 162 -4.71 1.92 4.73
C TYR A 162 -5.85 2.85 5.13
N HIS A 163 -6.20 2.93 6.41
CA HIS A 163 -7.14 3.92 6.93
C HIS A 163 -6.60 5.36 6.78
N VAL A 164 -5.29 5.56 6.91
CA VAL A 164 -4.65 6.86 6.66
C VAL A 164 -4.67 7.18 5.16
N GLN A 165 -4.37 6.19 4.30
CA GLN A 165 -4.45 6.35 2.85
C GLN A 165 -5.87 6.75 2.43
N GLN A 166 -6.89 6.05 2.92
CA GLN A 166 -8.29 6.35 2.61
C GLN A 166 -8.64 7.81 2.94
N GLU A 167 -8.39 8.25 4.17
CA GLU A 167 -8.77 9.60 4.59
C GLU A 167 -7.94 10.68 3.89
N PHE A 168 -6.65 10.43 3.66
CA PHE A 168 -5.82 11.32 2.87
C PHE A 168 -6.35 11.48 1.43
N TYR A 169 -6.83 10.39 0.82
CA TYR A 169 -7.41 10.42 -0.53
C TYR A 169 -8.77 11.11 -0.55
N LYS A 170 -9.62 10.88 0.45
CA LYS A 170 -10.88 11.58 0.63
C LYS A 170 -10.64 13.09 0.80
N ASP A 171 -9.64 13.49 1.60
CA ASP A 171 -9.28 14.88 1.79
C ASP A 171 -8.79 15.54 0.49
N ALA A 172 -7.95 14.84 -0.28
CA ALA A 172 -7.46 15.33 -1.56
C ALA A 172 -8.61 15.50 -2.60
N TYR A 173 -9.65 14.67 -2.53
CA TYR A 173 -10.80 14.75 -3.42
C TYR A 173 -11.86 15.76 -2.96
N ARG A 174 -11.89 16.13 -1.70
CA ARG A 174 -12.95 16.99 -1.08
C ARG A 174 -13.33 18.24 -1.88
N PRO A 175 -12.42 18.97 -2.55
CA PRO A 175 -12.81 20.11 -3.40
C PRO A 175 -13.72 19.73 -4.57
N HIS A 176 -13.78 18.45 -4.95
CA HIS A 176 -14.61 17.93 -6.05
C HIS A 176 -15.91 17.28 -5.54
N GLY A 177 -16.04 17.09 -4.23
CA GLY A 177 -17.20 16.44 -3.60
C GLY A 177 -16.79 15.35 -2.61
N GLU A 178 -17.76 14.50 -2.25
CA GLU A 178 -17.53 13.36 -1.37
C GLU A 178 -17.34 12.08 -2.17
N ILE A 179 -16.50 11.19 -1.65
CA ILE A 179 -16.29 9.86 -2.22
C ILE A 179 -16.50 8.77 -1.19
N GLN A 180 -17.00 7.64 -1.66
CA GLN A 180 -16.99 6.38 -0.93
C GLN A 180 -15.72 5.62 -1.29
N PHE A 181 -14.90 5.27 -0.31
CA PHE A 181 -13.66 4.56 -0.57
C PHE A 181 -13.84 3.06 -0.39
N VAL A 182 -13.34 2.27 -1.34
CA VAL A 182 -13.49 0.81 -1.38
C VAL A 182 -12.15 0.15 -1.66
N PHE A 183 -11.80 -0.83 -0.87
CA PHE A 183 -10.65 -1.69 -1.09
C PHE A 183 -11.09 -2.99 -1.75
N VAL A 184 -10.48 -3.32 -2.88
CA VAL A 184 -10.59 -4.64 -3.51
C VAL A 184 -9.31 -5.39 -3.22
N CYS A 185 -9.39 -6.46 -2.45
CA CYS A 185 -8.24 -7.24 -1.99
C CYS A 185 -8.19 -8.58 -2.71
N VAL A 186 -7.03 -8.95 -3.28
CA VAL A 186 -6.81 -10.27 -3.88
C VAL A 186 -5.59 -10.95 -3.24
N GLU A 187 -5.75 -12.22 -2.86
CA GLU A 187 -4.65 -13.04 -2.34
C GLU A 187 -3.67 -13.39 -3.47
N SER A 188 -2.36 -13.31 -3.18
CA SER A 188 -1.30 -13.60 -4.16
C SER A 188 -1.04 -15.09 -4.37
N THR A 189 -1.69 -15.95 -3.59
CA THR A 189 -1.58 -17.41 -3.68
C THR A 189 -2.89 -18.02 -4.16
N ALA A 190 -2.79 -19.08 -4.98
CA ALA A 190 -3.97 -19.81 -5.44
C ALA A 190 -4.80 -20.34 -4.25
N PRO A 191 -6.14 -20.29 -4.31
CA PRO A 191 -6.97 -20.00 -5.49
C PRO A 191 -7.25 -18.49 -5.77
N TYR A 192 -6.44 -17.56 -5.25
CA TYR A 192 -6.55 -16.11 -5.47
C TYR A 192 -7.88 -15.54 -4.98
N LEU A 193 -8.19 -15.80 -3.71
CA LEU A 193 -9.44 -15.34 -3.12
C LEU A 193 -9.52 -13.80 -3.13
N VAL A 194 -10.72 -13.30 -3.45
CA VAL A 194 -11.00 -11.86 -3.54
C VAL A 194 -12.03 -11.46 -2.49
N ALA A 195 -11.79 -10.34 -1.84
CA ALA A 195 -12.75 -9.71 -0.96
C ALA A 195 -12.82 -8.21 -1.21
N VAL A 196 -13.99 -7.61 -0.97
CA VAL A 196 -14.23 -6.18 -1.15
C VAL A 196 -14.62 -5.58 0.21
N HIS A 197 -13.89 -4.55 0.62
CA HIS A 197 -14.01 -3.98 1.95
C HIS A 197 -14.28 -2.48 1.91
N ARG A 198 -15.07 -2.02 2.87
CA ARG A 198 -15.15 -0.60 3.26
C ARG A 198 -14.72 -0.51 4.72
N LEU A 199 -13.99 0.53 5.05
CA LEU A 199 -13.61 0.78 6.44
C LEU A 199 -14.77 1.42 7.19
N GLY A 200 -14.97 0.99 8.43
CA GLY A 200 -15.98 1.54 9.33
C GLY A 200 -15.54 2.87 9.94
N VAL A 201 -16.49 3.57 10.56
CA VAL A 201 -16.32 4.93 11.11
C VAL A 201 -15.13 5.08 12.05
N MET A 202 -14.82 4.06 12.85
CA MET A 202 -13.66 4.09 13.75
C MET A 202 -12.34 4.19 12.98
N TYR A 203 -12.20 3.45 11.87
CA TYR A 203 -11.03 3.57 11.00
C TYR A 203 -10.96 4.92 10.30
N GLU A 204 -12.09 5.49 9.91
CA GLU A 204 -12.14 6.82 9.31
C GLU A 204 -11.67 7.89 10.30
N GLU A 205 -12.09 7.82 11.56
CA GLU A 205 -11.64 8.74 12.62
C GLU A 205 -10.14 8.63 12.89
N MET A 206 -9.64 7.39 13.05
CA MET A 206 -8.22 7.13 13.23
C MET A 206 -7.40 7.62 12.04
N GLY A 207 -7.84 7.29 10.84
CA GLY A 207 -7.18 7.67 9.59
C GLY A 207 -7.11 9.18 9.40
N ARG A 208 -8.21 9.87 9.67
CA ARG A 208 -8.30 11.35 9.59
C ARG A 208 -7.33 12.00 10.57
N THR A 209 -7.31 11.54 11.81
CA THR A 209 -6.38 12.05 12.83
C THR A 209 -4.93 11.89 12.37
N LEU A 210 -4.54 10.73 11.89
CA LEU A 210 -3.17 10.47 11.46
C LEU A 210 -2.81 11.21 10.15
N ALA A 211 -3.74 11.33 9.22
CA ALA A 211 -3.53 12.13 8.00
C ALA A 211 -3.31 13.61 8.32
N ASP A 212 -4.07 14.15 9.28
CA ASP A 212 -3.90 15.53 9.76
C ASP A 212 -2.54 15.72 10.47
N VAL A 213 -2.14 14.81 11.35
CA VAL A 213 -0.81 14.83 11.98
C VAL A 213 0.29 14.79 10.92
N ALA A 214 0.17 13.95 9.90
CA ALA A 214 1.16 13.86 8.83
C ALA A 214 1.26 15.18 8.03
N ARG A 215 0.13 15.82 7.69
CA ARG A 215 0.12 17.12 6.98
C ARG A 215 0.75 18.22 7.81
N LYS A 216 0.37 18.35 9.09
CA LYS A 216 0.94 19.33 10.01
C LYS A 216 2.44 19.15 10.21
N THR A 217 2.88 17.90 10.37
CA THR A 217 4.31 17.56 10.47
C THR A 217 5.05 17.96 9.20
N TYR A 218 4.49 17.63 8.02
CA TYR A 218 5.08 18.03 6.75
C TYR A 218 5.20 19.56 6.64
N ALA A 219 4.13 20.30 6.90
CA ALA A 219 4.11 21.76 6.81
C ALA A 219 5.15 22.38 7.75
N ALA A 220 5.25 21.91 8.99
CA ALA A 220 6.23 22.39 9.95
C ALA A 220 7.68 22.11 9.49
N CYS A 221 7.94 20.90 9.00
CA CYS A 221 9.27 20.54 8.49
C CYS A 221 9.65 21.33 7.26
N GLU A 222 8.71 21.59 6.35
CA GLU A 222 8.95 22.36 5.14
C GLU A 222 9.20 23.84 5.46
N ALA A 223 8.39 24.44 6.34
CA ALA A 223 8.55 25.83 6.78
C ALA A 223 9.89 26.04 7.50
N ALA A 224 10.32 25.12 8.35
CA ALA A 224 11.58 25.17 9.06
C ALA A 224 12.78 24.69 8.23
N ASN A 225 12.54 24.09 7.08
CA ASN A 225 13.52 23.33 6.28
C ASN A 225 14.35 22.33 7.13
N THR A 226 13.69 21.74 8.14
CA THR A 226 14.30 20.80 9.08
C THR A 226 13.50 19.51 9.12
N TRP A 227 14.18 18.39 8.89
CA TRP A 227 13.56 17.06 8.74
C TRP A 227 14.15 16.09 9.76
N PRO A 228 13.65 16.10 11.02
CA PRO A 228 14.24 15.33 12.11
C PRO A 228 14.10 13.82 11.90
N GLY A 229 15.12 13.10 12.38
CA GLY A 229 15.18 11.65 12.46
C GLY A 229 14.82 11.13 13.84
N HIS A 230 15.63 10.20 14.34
CA HIS A 230 15.57 9.77 15.74
C HIS A 230 16.22 10.82 16.65
N PRO A 231 15.84 10.87 17.95
CA PRO A 231 16.54 11.70 18.93
C PRO A 231 18.04 11.43 18.94
N GLU A 232 18.85 12.48 19.10
CA GLU A 232 20.32 12.36 19.16
C GLU A 232 20.81 11.94 20.55
N ASP A 233 20.00 12.19 21.57
CA ASP A 233 20.32 11.83 22.96
C ASP A 233 20.10 10.34 23.23
N VAL A 234 20.76 9.84 24.28
CA VAL A 234 20.54 8.49 24.78
C VAL A 234 19.13 8.34 25.30
N GLN A 235 18.39 7.38 24.74
CA GLN A 235 17.03 7.08 25.16
C GLN A 235 17.04 5.94 26.19
N VAL A 236 16.38 6.15 27.32
CA VAL A 236 16.10 5.08 28.30
C VAL A 236 14.84 4.35 27.80
N LEU A 237 14.95 3.04 27.61
CA LEU A 237 13.84 2.22 27.13
C LEU A 237 13.22 1.45 28.30
N GLU A 238 11.91 1.57 28.43
CA GLU A 238 11.12 0.75 29.34
C GLU A 238 10.45 -0.40 28.56
N PRO A 239 10.26 -1.57 29.17
CA PRO A 239 9.62 -2.68 28.53
C PRO A 239 8.14 -2.35 28.20
N PRO A 240 7.61 -2.80 27.06
CA PRO A 240 6.20 -2.66 26.80
C PRO A 240 5.36 -3.38 27.88
N VAL A 241 4.16 -2.85 28.15
CA VAL A 241 3.27 -3.35 29.21
C VAL A 241 3.06 -4.87 29.15
N TRP A 242 2.82 -5.41 27.96
CA TRP A 242 2.64 -6.85 27.78
C TRP A 242 3.88 -7.67 28.18
N ALA A 243 5.08 -7.14 27.95
CA ALA A 243 6.33 -7.84 28.32
C ALA A 243 6.57 -7.77 29.84
N ALA A 244 6.26 -6.63 30.47
CA ALA A 244 6.32 -6.50 31.93
C ALA A 244 5.31 -7.46 32.59
N MET A 245 4.06 -7.49 32.14
CA MET A 245 3.02 -8.40 32.63
C MET A 245 3.42 -9.88 32.46
N ALA A 246 3.90 -10.26 31.28
CA ALA A 246 4.34 -11.63 31.03
C ALA A 246 5.54 -12.03 31.94
N HIS A 247 6.41 -11.08 32.27
CA HIS A 247 7.50 -11.29 33.20
C HIS A 247 6.97 -11.51 34.64
N GLU A 248 6.06 -10.64 35.09
CA GLU A 248 5.43 -10.76 36.41
C GLU A 248 4.67 -12.08 36.55
N GLU A 249 3.83 -12.45 35.61
CA GLU A 249 3.11 -13.73 35.62
C GLU A 249 4.05 -14.93 35.69
N ARG A 250 5.14 -14.92 34.95
CA ARG A 250 6.11 -16.02 34.95
C ARG A 250 6.84 -16.17 36.24
N TYR A 251 7.19 -15.07 36.90
CA TYR A 251 8.06 -15.06 38.09
C TYR A 251 7.30 -14.86 39.41
N ALA A 252 6.08 -14.31 39.41
CA ALA A 252 5.21 -14.35 40.57
C ALA A 252 4.82 -15.79 40.95
N LEU A 253 4.52 -16.63 39.96
CA LEU A 253 4.23 -18.06 40.14
C LEU A 253 5.45 -18.84 40.67
N SER A 254 6.68 -18.40 40.42
CA SER A 254 7.88 -19.07 40.93
C SER A 254 8.22 -18.70 42.37
N SER A 255 7.62 -17.67 42.92
CA SER A 255 7.79 -17.27 44.35
C SER A 255 6.87 -18.08 45.31
N GLU A 256 5.86 -18.79 44.78
CA GLU A 256 4.98 -19.66 45.59
C GLU A 256 5.51 -21.09 45.70
N ILE A 257 6.52 -21.47 44.93
CA ILE A 257 7.21 -22.76 45.09
C ILE A 257 8.31 -22.60 46.14
N ARG A 258 7.94 -22.43 47.40
CA ARG A 258 8.84 -22.68 48.52
C ARG A 258 8.79 -24.17 48.83
N ILE A 259 9.92 -24.84 48.59
CA ILE A 259 10.23 -26.20 49.09
C ILE A 259 10.22 -26.20 50.62
#